data_20d875421673f5f7848174d9380fdc3c
#
_entry.id   20d875421673f5f7848174d9380fdc3c
#
_cell.length_a   1.000
_cell.length_b   1.000
_cell.length_c   1.000
_cell.angle_alpha   90.00
_cell.angle_beta   90.00
_cell.angle_gamma   90.00
#
_symmetry.space_group_name_H-M   'P 1'
#
loop_
_entity.id
_entity.type
_entity.pdbx_description
1 polymer ?
#
loop_
_entity_poly.entity_id
_entity_poly.type
_entity_poly.pdbx_seq_one_letter_code
_entity_poly.pdbx_strand_id
1 'polypeptide(L)'
;LEWLFMELYHNREGLEVLEREMAEAYNARSAELKALDKARSADPEWYKRGNMFGMTMYTDLFAGNLKELAKKLPYLKEQKLTYLHLMPLLQMPHPHNDGGYAVEDFDSVDPALGTNKDLENLTRELRKAGISLCLDFVMNHTASTHRWAMAAKAGDPWFQAYYHLYDDRTIPDQYEQTVPQVFPNTAPGNFTWCEEMHKWVLTTFHDYQWDLNYANPAVFVDMTKSILHLANLGVEVFRIDAVPYIWKQLGTTCRNLPQ
;
A
#
# COMPACT_ATOMS: atom_id res chain seq x y z
N LEU A 1 18.17 -2.61 8.42
CA LEU A 1 17.55 -1.68 7.46
C LEU A 1 18.60 -0.77 6.80
N GLU A 2 19.42 -0.05 7.56
CA GLU A 2 20.45 0.87 7.05
C GLU A 2 21.34 0.20 5.98
N TRP A 3 21.92 -0.96 6.28
CA TRP A 3 22.78 -1.69 5.34
C TRP A 3 22.04 -2.03 4.03
N LEU A 4 20.80 -2.55 4.11
CA LEU A 4 20.00 -2.90 2.91
C LEU A 4 19.66 -1.66 2.09
N PHE A 5 19.27 -0.57 2.73
CA PHE A 5 18.95 0.68 2.04
C PHE A 5 20.17 1.24 1.29
N MET A 6 21.34 1.23 1.96
CA MET A 6 22.57 1.72 1.35
C MET A 6 23.07 0.80 0.24
N GLU A 7 22.89 -0.52 0.36
CA GLU A 7 23.24 -1.48 -0.70
C GLU A 7 22.38 -1.27 -1.95
N LEU A 8 21.07 -0.97 -1.76
CA LEU A 8 20.14 -0.80 -2.87
C LEU A 8 20.24 0.59 -3.52
N TYR A 9 20.29 1.64 -2.72
CA TYR A 9 20.13 3.01 -3.21
C TYR A 9 21.42 3.83 -3.26
N HIS A 10 22.46 3.45 -2.51
CA HIS A 10 23.69 4.23 -2.34
C HIS A 10 23.42 5.72 -2.00
N ASN A 11 22.33 5.99 -1.26
CA ASN A 11 21.79 7.33 -0.99
C ASN A 11 21.73 7.61 0.53
N ARG A 12 22.75 8.28 1.05
CA ARG A 12 22.85 8.60 2.48
C ARG A 12 21.77 9.60 2.93
N GLU A 13 21.48 10.60 2.11
CA GLU A 13 20.47 11.61 2.42
C GLU A 13 19.07 10.99 2.52
N GLY A 14 18.71 10.12 1.59
CA GLY A 14 17.45 9.37 1.65
C GLY A 14 17.36 8.48 2.88
N LEU A 15 18.47 7.87 3.31
CA LEU A 15 18.51 7.08 4.55
C LEU A 15 18.25 7.96 5.78
N GLU A 16 18.88 9.13 5.87
CA GLU A 16 18.68 10.07 6.99
C GLU A 16 17.23 10.57 7.08
N VAL A 17 16.59 10.79 5.92
CA VAL A 17 15.15 11.09 5.87
C VAL A 17 14.35 9.92 6.41
N LEU A 18 14.60 8.70 5.95
CA LEU A 18 13.90 7.50 6.41
C LEU A 18 14.03 7.30 7.94
N GLU A 19 15.25 7.42 8.47
CA GLU A 19 15.51 7.27 9.91
C GLU A 19 14.75 8.31 10.74
N ARG A 20 14.70 9.56 10.26
CA ARG A 20 13.93 10.63 10.90
C ARG A 20 12.44 10.31 10.92
N GLU A 21 11.86 9.94 9.77
CA GLU A 21 10.44 9.61 9.66
C GLU A 21 10.05 8.41 10.56
N MET A 22 10.91 7.40 10.64
CA MET A 22 10.73 6.26 11.54
C MET A 22 10.76 6.67 13.01
N ALA A 23 11.71 7.56 13.38
CA ALA A 23 11.82 8.07 14.75
C ALA A 23 10.61 8.93 15.13
N GLU A 24 10.12 9.79 14.23
CA GLU A 24 8.93 10.61 14.43
C GLU A 24 7.69 9.73 14.60
N ALA A 25 7.50 8.75 13.74
CA ALA A 25 6.39 7.80 13.83
C ALA A 25 6.42 7.00 15.15
N TYR A 26 7.61 6.53 15.58
CA TYR A 26 7.75 5.84 16.85
C TYR A 26 7.47 6.77 18.04
N ASN A 27 7.92 8.02 18.00
CA ASN A 27 7.63 8.98 19.08
C ASN A 27 6.13 9.27 19.19
N ALA A 28 5.44 9.42 18.07
CA ALA A 28 4.00 9.64 18.01
C ALA A 28 3.15 8.41 18.40
N ARG A 29 3.75 7.21 18.37
CA ARG A 29 3.05 5.94 18.65
C ARG A 29 2.56 5.91 20.08
N SER A 30 1.28 5.51 20.29
CA SER A 30 0.66 5.48 21.61
C SER A 30 1.34 4.50 22.59
N ALA A 31 1.22 4.74 23.88
CA ALA A 31 1.77 3.85 24.91
C ALA A 31 1.20 2.42 24.81
N GLU A 32 -0.09 2.28 24.46
CA GLU A 32 -0.75 0.99 24.25
C GLU A 32 -0.10 0.22 23.09
N LEU A 33 0.12 0.90 21.95
CA LEU A 33 0.75 0.29 20.78
C LEU A 33 2.23 -0.04 21.02
N LYS A 34 2.97 0.80 21.75
CA LYS A 34 4.35 0.49 22.17
C LYS A 34 4.42 -0.74 23.09
N ALA A 35 3.41 -0.92 23.96
CA ALA A 35 3.33 -2.12 24.79
C ALA A 35 3.03 -3.38 23.95
N LEU A 36 2.18 -3.26 22.93
CA LEU A 36 1.92 -4.32 21.97
C LEU A 36 3.20 -4.69 21.20
N ASP A 37 3.95 -3.68 20.68
CA ASP A 37 5.21 -3.91 19.98
C ASP A 37 6.21 -4.68 20.84
N LYS A 38 6.33 -4.30 22.12
CA LYS A 38 7.19 -4.99 23.07
C LYS A 38 6.77 -6.46 23.27
N ALA A 39 5.47 -6.70 23.37
CA ALA A 39 4.94 -8.06 23.52
C ALA A 39 5.20 -8.91 22.27
N ARG A 40 4.99 -8.35 21.07
CA ARG A 40 5.26 -9.02 19.79
C ARG A 40 6.76 -9.28 19.56
N SER A 41 7.62 -8.34 19.95
CA SER A 41 9.08 -8.51 19.87
C SER A 41 9.60 -9.59 20.82
N ALA A 42 8.96 -9.76 21.98
CA ALA A 42 9.29 -10.83 22.92
C ALA A 42 8.80 -12.22 22.45
N ASP A 43 7.86 -12.27 21.52
CA ASP A 43 7.28 -13.48 20.94
C ASP A 43 7.16 -13.36 19.42
N PRO A 44 8.30 -13.41 18.67
CA PRO A 44 8.29 -13.20 17.23
C PRO A 44 7.52 -14.25 16.44
N GLU A 45 7.18 -15.38 17.04
CA GLU A 45 6.40 -16.48 16.44
C GLU A 45 4.90 -16.42 16.80
N TRP A 46 4.43 -15.32 17.41
CA TRP A 46 3.06 -15.18 17.89
C TRP A 46 1.98 -15.55 16.86
N TYR A 47 2.22 -15.27 15.58
CA TYR A 47 1.30 -15.53 14.47
C TYR A 47 1.37 -16.97 13.92
N LYS A 48 2.38 -17.77 14.31
CA LYS A 48 2.63 -19.14 13.79
C LYS A 48 2.07 -20.26 14.67
N ARG A 49 1.48 -19.94 15.81
CA ARG A 49 1.14 -20.94 16.87
C ARG A 49 -0.13 -21.74 16.61
N GLY A 50 -0.72 -21.67 15.42
CA GLY A 50 -1.94 -22.43 15.07
C GLY A 50 -3.22 -21.92 15.77
N ASN A 51 -3.16 -20.82 16.51
CA ASN A 51 -4.28 -20.17 17.19
C ASN A 51 -4.82 -18.95 16.38
N MET A 52 -4.27 -18.70 15.20
CA MET A 52 -4.75 -17.65 14.31
C MET A 52 -5.90 -18.20 13.49
N PHE A 53 -7.13 -17.83 13.85
CA PHE A 53 -8.32 -18.11 13.09
C PHE A 53 -8.86 -16.81 12.49
N GLY A 54 -8.85 -16.71 11.16
CA GLY A 54 -9.09 -15.47 10.45
C GLY A 54 -10.32 -15.48 9.56
N MET A 55 -10.79 -14.27 9.28
CA MET A 55 -11.82 -14.01 8.27
C MET A 55 -11.36 -12.82 7.40
N THR A 56 -11.59 -12.94 6.09
CA THR A 56 -11.35 -11.86 5.12
C THR A 56 -12.68 -11.32 4.63
N MET A 57 -12.81 -10.00 4.55
CA MET A 57 -14.05 -9.38 4.09
C MET A 57 -13.83 -7.98 3.51
N TYR A 58 -14.74 -7.57 2.64
CA TYR A 58 -14.97 -6.17 2.32
C TYR A 58 -15.85 -5.54 3.39
N THR A 59 -15.46 -4.35 3.87
CA THR A 59 -16.18 -3.63 4.93
C THR A 59 -17.61 -3.27 4.50
N ASP A 60 -17.79 -2.76 3.29
CA ASP A 60 -19.08 -2.36 2.72
C ASP A 60 -20.01 -3.56 2.54
N LEU A 61 -19.51 -4.67 1.97
CA LEU A 61 -20.31 -5.87 1.73
C LEU A 61 -20.76 -6.56 3.02
N PHE A 62 -19.93 -6.54 4.06
CA PHE A 62 -20.25 -7.22 5.32
C PHE A 62 -21.07 -6.35 6.28
N ALA A 63 -20.76 -5.06 6.36
CA ALA A 63 -21.34 -4.19 7.38
C ALA A 63 -21.75 -2.80 6.88
N GLY A 64 -21.41 -2.44 5.63
CA GLY A 64 -21.67 -1.14 5.06
C GLY A 64 -20.55 -0.12 5.31
N ASN A 65 -20.05 -0.01 6.54
CA ASN A 65 -18.96 0.91 6.92
C ASN A 65 -18.27 0.47 8.22
N LEU A 66 -17.18 1.17 8.59
CA LEU A 66 -16.38 0.84 9.77
C LEU A 66 -17.15 0.96 11.09
N LYS A 67 -18.07 1.93 11.21
CA LYS A 67 -18.89 2.09 12.43
C LYS A 67 -19.85 0.92 12.62
N GLU A 68 -20.48 0.48 11.53
CA GLU A 68 -21.38 -0.67 11.56
C GLU A 68 -20.60 -1.98 11.75
N LEU A 69 -19.37 -2.08 11.19
CA LEU A 69 -18.48 -3.21 11.43
C LEU A 69 -18.11 -3.32 12.93
N ALA A 70 -17.83 -2.20 13.59
CA ALA A 70 -17.56 -2.20 15.03
C ALA A 70 -18.72 -2.79 15.87
N LYS A 71 -19.97 -2.60 15.43
CA LYS A 71 -21.15 -3.22 16.08
C LYS A 71 -21.24 -4.73 15.88
N LYS A 72 -20.52 -5.29 14.88
CA LYS A 72 -20.43 -6.73 14.64
C LYS A 72 -19.41 -7.44 15.53
N LEU A 73 -18.67 -6.72 16.38
CA LEU A 73 -17.67 -7.30 17.29
C LEU A 73 -18.19 -8.48 18.13
N PRO A 74 -19.42 -8.46 18.71
CA PRO A 74 -19.96 -9.63 19.40
C PRO A 74 -20.03 -10.88 18.51
N TYR A 75 -20.46 -10.74 17.25
CA TYR A 75 -20.49 -11.82 16.27
C TYR A 75 -19.09 -12.34 15.96
N LEU A 76 -18.11 -11.46 15.71
CA LEU A 76 -16.72 -11.86 15.44
C LEU A 76 -16.12 -12.64 16.61
N LYS A 77 -16.44 -12.25 17.86
CA LYS A 77 -16.03 -12.97 19.08
C LYS A 77 -16.72 -14.33 19.21
N GLU A 78 -18.00 -14.42 18.89
CA GLU A 78 -18.75 -15.69 18.89
C GLU A 78 -18.12 -16.68 17.91
N GLN A 79 -17.67 -16.19 16.74
CA GLN A 79 -16.94 -16.98 15.75
C GLN A 79 -15.50 -17.33 16.20
N LYS A 80 -15.04 -16.86 17.36
CA LYS A 80 -13.69 -17.07 17.91
C LYS A 80 -12.57 -16.55 17.01
N LEU A 81 -12.83 -15.47 16.26
CA LEU A 81 -11.81 -14.85 15.43
C LEU A 81 -10.69 -14.27 16.29
N THR A 82 -9.46 -14.44 15.82
CA THR A 82 -8.25 -13.83 16.35
C THR A 82 -7.54 -12.96 15.31
N TYR A 83 -8.02 -13.01 14.06
CA TYR A 83 -7.43 -12.29 12.92
C TYR A 83 -8.55 -11.83 11.98
N LEU A 84 -8.59 -10.54 11.69
CA LEU A 84 -9.52 -9.96 10.73
C LEU A 84 -8.74 -9.29 9.62
N HIS A 85 -8.91 -9.76 8.38
CA HIS A 85 -8.37 -9.12 7.20
C HIS A 85 -9.46 -8.30 6.51
N LEU A 86 -9.31 -6.98 6.50
CA LEU A 86 -10.14 -6.09 5.71
C LEU A 86 -9.50 -5.88 4.34
N MET A 87 -10.27 -6.17 3.29
CA MET A 87 -9.95 -5.83 1.91
C MET A 87 -9.78 -4.31 1.77
N PRO A 88 -9.23 -3.79 0.65
CA PRO A 88 -8.83 -2.39 0.57
C PRO A 88 -9.89 -1.43 1.08
N LEU A 89 -9.49 -0.49 1.95
CA LEU A 89 -10.38 0.51 2.53
C LEU A 89 -9.81 1.93 2.50
N LEU A 90 -8.63 2.11 1.90
CA LEU A 90 -8.05 3.44 1.73
C LEU A 90 -8.77 4.20 0.62
N GLN A 91 -8.64 5.53 0.62
CA GLN A 91 -9.32 6.38 -0.35
C GLN A 91 -9.00 5.96 -1.78
N MET A 92 -10.06 5.83 -2.58
CA MET A 92 -10.02 5.32 -3.95
C MET A 92 -10.91 6.16 -4.86
N PRO A 93 -10.61 6.26 -6.16
CA PRO A 93 -11.50 6.91 -7.12
C PRO A 93 -12.77 6.09 -7.33
N HIS A 94 -13.87 6.76 -7.64
CA HIS A 94 -15.13 6.13 -8.00
C HIS A 94 -15.54 6.56 -9.41
N PRO A 95 -16.01 5.62 -10.29
CA PRO A 95 -16.29 4.20 -10.04
C PRO A 95 -15.12 3.24 -10.34
N HIS A 96 -14.00 3.70 -10.92
CA HIS A 96 -12.90 2.86 -11.41
C HIS A 96 -11.78 2.77 -10.37
N ASN A 97 -11.80 1.73 -9.53
CA ASN A 97 -10.83 1.55 -8.44
C ASN A 97 -10.32 0.11 -8.28
N ASP A 98 -10.74 -0.82 -9.16
CA ASP A 98 -10.31 -2.23 -9.08
C ASP A 98 -10.54 -2.85 -7.69
N GLY A 99 -11.74 -2.65 -7.10
CA GLY A 99 -12.05 -3.15 -5.76
C GLY A 99 -11.24 -2.51 -4.63
N GLY A 100 -10.77 -1.27 -4.85
CA GLY A 100 -9.97 -0.50 -3.91
C GLY A 100 -8.46 -0.64 -4.09
N TYR A 101 -8.01 -1.42 -5.08
CA TYR A 101 -6.58 -1.55 -5.36
C TYR A 101 -5.99 -0.39 -6.17
N ALA A 102 -6.80 0.55 -6.67
CA ALA A 102 -6.32 1.83 -7.18
C ALA A 102 -6.42 2.89 -6.06
N VAL A 103 -5.34 3.06 -5.30
CA VAL A 103 -5.34 3.94 -4.12
C VAL A 103 -5.10 5.39 -4.54
N GLU A 104 -6.01 6.29 -4.11
CA GLU A 104 -5.93 7.74 -4.34
C GLU A 104 -5.25 8.49 -3.19
N ASP A 105 -5.40 7.99 -1.96
CA ASP A 105 -4.70 8.50 -0.77
C ASP A 105 -4.41 7.34 0.20
N PHE A 106 -3.12 7.10 0.46
CA PHE A 106 -2.67 6.06 1.38
C PHE A 106 -2.84 6.41 2.86
N ASP A 107 -3.06 7.68 3.16
CA ASP A 107 -3.11 8.18 4.54
C ASP A 107 -4.55 8.32 5.06
N SER A 108 -5.56 8.08 4.21
CA SER A 108 -6.98 8.30 4.52
C SER A 108 -7.83 7.08 4.20
N VAL A 109 -8.77 6.78 5.10
CA VAL A 109 -9.86 5.83 4.83
C VAL A 109 -10.80 6.43 3.79
N ASP A 110 -11.33 5.60 2.87
CA ASP A 110 -12.34 6.02 1.90
C ASP A 110 -13.57 6.63 2.62
N PRO A 111 -14.00 7.84 2.25
CA PRO A 111 -15.13 8.51 2.91
C PRO A 111 -16.43 7.71 2.93
N ALA A 112 -16.66 6.83 1.94
CA ALA A 112 -17.82 5.96 1.91
C ALA A 112 -17.76 4.87 2.99
N LEU A 113 -16.55 4.48 3.43
CA LEU A 113 -16.33 3.45 4.43
C LEU A 113 -16.17 4.01 5.85
N GLY A 114 -15.77 5.27 5.99
CA GLY A 114 -15.59 5.93 7.27
C GLY A 114 -14.46 6.96 7.30
N THR A 115 -13.86 7.11 8.46
CA THR A 115 -12.74 8.04 8.72
C THR A 115 -11.57 7.32 9.37
N ASN A 116 -10.40 7.96 9.38
CA ASN A 116 -9.23 7.47 10.15
C ASN A 116 -9.58 7.28 11.63
N LYS A 117 -10.45 8.14 12.19
CA LYS A 117 -10.90 8.01 13.58
C LYS A 117 -11.78 6.78 13.79
N ASP A 118 -12.59 6.40 12.81
CA ASP A 118 -13.39 5.19 12.86
C ASP A 118 -12.50 3.95 12.78
N LEU A 119 -11.45 3.97 11.94
CA LEU A 119 -10.44 2.92 11.87
C LEU A 119 -9.69 2.78 13.20
N GLU A 120 -9.19 3.88 13.78
CA GLU A 120 -8.51 3.88 15.08
C GLU A 120 -9.40 3.32 16.21
N ASN A 121 -10.69 3.68 16.19
CA ASN A 121 -11.65 3.14 17.15
C ASN A 121 -11.85 1.63 16.95
N LEU A 122 -12.03 1.20 15.70
CA LEU A 122 -12.21 -0.23 15.38
C LEU A 122 -10.97 -1.05 15.79
N THR A 123 -9.76 -0.61 15.44
CA THR A 123 -8.51 -1.32 15.79
C THR A 123 -8.37 -1.50 17.29
N ARG A 124 -8.69 -0.45 18.07
CA ARG A 124 -8.66 -0.50 19.53
C ARG A 124 -9.66 -1.51 20.11
N GLU A 125 -10.88 -1.53 19.61
CA GLU A 125 -11.89 -2.47 20.10
C GLU A 125 -11.60 -3.91 19.67
N LEU A 126 -11.09 -4.14 18.45
CA LEU A 126 -10.63 -5.45 17.99
C LEU A 126 -9.48 -5.96 18.89
N ARG A 127 -8.50 -5.13 19.18
CA ARG A 127 -7.36 -5.47 20.03
C ARG A 127 -7.78 -5.85 21.46
N LYS A 128 -8.73 -5.10 22.05
CA LYS A 128 -9.34 -5.48 23.34
C LYS A 128 -10.04 -6.83 23.30
N ALA A 129 -10.55 -7.22 22.15
CA ALA A 129 -11.20 -8.50 21.92
C ALA A 129 -10.21 -9.63 21.56
N GLY A 130 -8.91 -9.34 21.48
CA GLY A 130 -7.88 -10.30 21.07
C GLY A 130 -7.87 -10.60 19.57
N ILE A 131 -8.39 -9.68 18.75
CA ILE A 131 -8.44 -9.80 17.28
C ILE A 131 -7.44 -8.82 16.67
N SER A 132 -6.45 -9.35 15.95
CA SER A 132 -5.48 -8.53 15.19
C SER A 132 -6.07 -8.11 13.85
N LEU A 133 -5.97 -6.82 13.53
CA LEU A 133 -6.40 -6.30 12.22
C LEU A 133 -5.27 -6.40 11.20
N CYS A 134 -5.60 -7.02 10.08
CA CYS A 134 -4.81 -6.96 8.84
C CYS A 134 -5.49 -6.03 7.83
N LEU A 135 -4.68 -5.23 7.15
CA LEU A 135 -5.13 -4.33 6.09
C LEU A 135 -4.35 -4.58 4.80
N ASP A 136 -5.04 -4.55 3.66
CA ASP A 136 -4.37 -4.50 2.36
C ASP A 136 -3.61 -3.19 2.19
N PHE A 137 -2.39 -3.28 1.67
CA PHE A 137 -1.55 -2.13 1.33
C PHE A 137 -0.93 -2.33 -0.05
N VAL A 138 -1.27 -1.44 -0.99
CA VAL A 138 -0.83 -1.52 -2.39
C VAL A 138 0.49 -0.78 -2.54
N MET A 139 1.59 -1.51 -2.75
CA MET A 139 2.91 -0.88 -2.88
C MET A 139 3.32 -0.59 -4.33
N ASN A 140 2.85 -1.39 -5.29
CA ASN A 140 3.35 -1.32 -6.67
C ASN A 140 2.94 -0.04 -7.42
N HIS A 141 1.75 0.51 -7.13
CA HIS A 141 1.14 1.58 -7.93
C HIS A 141 0.23 2.48 -7.12
N THR A 142 -0.13 3.61 -7.71
CA THR A 142 -1.18 4.51 -7.22
C THR A 142 -2.30 4.61 -8.23
N ALA A 143 -3.46 5.14 -7.84
CA ALA A 143 -4.42 5.65 -8.82
C ALA A 143 -3.81 6.81 -9.62
N SER A 144 -4.24 6.97 -10.89
CA SER A 144 -3.84 8.10 -11.74
C SER A 144 -4.38 9.46 -11.25
N THR A 145 -5.24 9.44 -10.23
CA THR A 145 -5.79 10.61 -9.51
C THR A 145 -5.10 10.85 -8.17
N HIS A 146 -4.15 10.00 -7.76
CA HIS A 146 -3.36 10.22 -6.56
C HIS A 146 -2.63 11.57 -6.60
N ARG A 147 -2.48 12.25 -5.45
CA ARG A 147 -1.83 13.57 -5.36
C ARG A 147 -0.47 13.65 -6.07
N TRP A 148 0.34 12.58 -6.04
CA TRP A 148 1.63 12.52 -6.74
C TRP A 148 1.43 12.47 -8.26
N ALA A 149 0.47 11.68 -8.74
CA ALA A 149 0.14 11.59 -10.15
C ALA A 149 -0.41 12.93 -10.69
N MET A 150 -1.27 13.59 -9.91
CA MET A 150 -1.80 14.91 -10.26
C MET A 150 -0.71 15.99 -10.30
N ALA A 151 0.25 15.97 -9.37
CA ALA A 151 1.40 16.88 -9.39
C ALA A 151 2.33 16.59 -10.59
N ALA A 152 2.56 15.30 -10.91
CA ALA A 152 3.32 14.90 -12.10
C ALA A 152 2.66 15.40 -13.38
N LYS A 153 1.33 15.26 -13.52
CA LYS A 153 0.53 15.79 -14.64
C LYS A 153 0.62 17.32 -14.74
N ALA A 154 0.70 18.01 -13.60
CA ALA A 154 0.88 19.47 -13.56
C ALA A 154 2.32 19.92 -13.93
N GLY A 155 3.22 18.98 -14.21
CA GLY A 155 4.58 19.27 -14.67
C GLY A 155 5.64 19.30 -13.54
N ASP A 156 5.30 18.87 -12.31
CA ASP A 156 6.27 18.82 -11.22
C ASP A 156 7.30 17.70 -11.47
N PRO A 157 8.59 18.03 -11.71
CA PRO A 157 9.62 17.06 -12.03
C PRO A 157 9.94 16.11 -10.86
N TRP A 158 9.72 16.54 -9.62
CA TRP A 158 9.90 15.69 -8.45
C TRP A 158 8.93 14.51 -8.47
N PHE A 159 7.66 14.78 -8.68
CA PHE A 159 6.63 13.73 -8.74
C PHE A 159 6.61 12.99 -10.08
N GLN A 160 7.09 13.58 -11.17
CA GLN A 160 7.33 12.82 -12.41
C GLN A 160 8.35 11.70 -12.19
N ALA A 161 9.38 11.92 -11.36
CA ALA A 161 10.36 10.90 -11.00
C ALA A 161 9.81 9.75 -10.11
N TYR A 162 8.57 9.88 -9.59
CA TYR A 162 7.89 8.82 -8.83
C TYR A 162 7.33 7.72 -9.71
N TYR A 163 7.19 7.96 -11.01
CA TYR A 163 6.59 7.05 -11.97
C TYR A 163 7.57 6.70 -13.09
N HIS A 164 7.31 5.60 -13.78
CA HIS A 164 8.05 5.22 -14.99
C HIS A 164 7.41 5.92 -16.19
N LEU A 165 8.01 7.01 -16.64
CA LEU A 165 7.52 7.89 -17.70
C LEU A 165 8.47 7.91 -18.89
N TYR A 166 7.92 7.88 -20.10
CA TYR A 166 8.68 7.84 -21.35
C TYR A 166 8.07 8.79 -22.40
N ASP A 167 8.92 9.51 -23.15
CA ASP A 167 8.47 10.48 -24.15
C ASP A 167 7.91 9.79 -25.40
N ASP A 168 8.39 8.59 -25.71
CA ASP A 168 7.98 7.83 -26.89
C ASP A 168 7.90 6.32 -26.57
N ARG A 169 7.62 5.50 -27.59
CA ARG A 169 7.49 4.05 -27.48
C ARG A 169 8.83 3.28 -27.50
N THR A 170 9.97 3.95 -27.67
CA THR A 170 11.27 3.27 -27.83
C THR A 170 11.61 2.35 -26.66
N ILE A 171 11.48 2.84 -25.44
CA ILE A 171 11.72 2.03 -24.22
C ILE A 171 10.48 1.18 -23.85
N PRO A 172 9.24 1.71 -23.87
CA PRO A 172 8.04 0.90 -23.68
C PRO A 172 7.99 -0.37 -24.57
N ASP A 173 8.28 -0.27 -25.86
CA ASP A 173 8.27 -1.43 -26.77
C ASP A 173 9.34 -2.47 -26.42
N GLN A 174 10.48 -2.07 -25.85
CA GLN A 174 11.48 -3.00 -25.34
C GLN A 174 11.01 -3.72 -24.07
N TYR A 175 10.34 -3.02 -23.15
CA TYR A 175 9.72 -3.67 -21.99
C TYR A 175 8.67 -4.70 -22.41
N GLU A 176 7.81 -4.37 -23.35
CA GLU A 176 6.73 -5.25 -23.80
C GLU A 176 7.23 -6.54 -24.50
N GLN A 177 8.51 -6.60 -24.88
CA GLN A 177 9.12 -7.86 -25.37
C GLN A 177 9.33 -8.89 -24.25
N THR A 178 9.49 -8.47 -23.02
CA THR A 178 9.85 -9.35 -21.90
C THR A 178 8.85 -9.32 -20.75
N VAL A 179 8.09 -8.23 -20.58
CA VAL A 179 7.11 -8.06 -19.50
C VAL A 179 5.77 -8.63 -19.93
N PRO A 180 5.29 -9.70 -19.28
CA PRO A 180 4.00 -10.29 -19.62
C PRO A 180 2.86 -9.41 -19.12
N GLN A 181 1.79 -9.33 -19.90
CA GLN A 181 0.56 -8.64 -19.52
C GLN A 181 -0.16 -9.39 -18.40
N VAL A 182 -0.70 -8.66 -17.42
CA VAL A 182 -1.48 -9.25 -16.31
C VAL A 182 -2.92 -9.47 -16.74
N PHE A 183 -3.53 -8.48 -17.39
CA PHE A 183 -4.93 -8.51 -17.82
C PHE A 183 -5.06 -8.29 -19.35
N PRO A 184 -4.59 -9.25 -20.19
CA PRO A 184 -4.51 -9.04 -21.63
C PRO A 184 -5.88 -8.79 -22.31
N ASN A 185 -6.97 -9.22 -21.69
CA ASN A 185 -8.32 -9.08 -22.23
C ASN A 185 -9.04 -7.80 -21.77
N THR A 186 -8.73 -7.28 -20.60
CA THR A 186 -9.44 -6.15 -19.97
C THR A 186 -8.58 -4.88 -19.85
N ALA A 187 -7.27 -5.03 -19.82
CA ALA A 187 -6.30 -3.95 -19.78
C ALA A 187 -5.06 -4.35 -20.61
N PRO A 188 -5.18 -4.39 -21.95
CA PRO A 188 -4.09 -4.82 -22.83
C PRO A 188 -2.94 -3.81 -22.84
N GLY A 189 -1.71 -4.32 -22.98
CA GLY A 189 -0.48 -3.55 -22.93
C GLY A 189 0.04 -3.38 -21.50
N ASN A 190 1.20 -2.70 -21.40
CA ASN A 190 1.81 -2.37 -20.10
C ASN A 190 2.08 -0.86 -19.99
N PHE A 191 1.63 -0.07 -20.96
CA PHE A 191 1.85 1.37 -20.99
C PHE A 191 0.60 2.11 -21.45
N THR A 192 0.30 3.20 -20.76
CA THR A 192 -0.84 4.09 -21.05
C THR A 192 -0.33 5.47 -21.44
N TRP A 193 -0.89 6.05 -22.50
CA TRP A 193 -0.59 7.42 -22.88
C TRP A 193 -1.28 8.41 -21.93
N CYS A 194 -0.50 9.35 -21.41
CA CYS A 194 -1.00 10.46 -20.60
C CYS A 194 -0.95 11.74 -21.43
N GLU A 195 -2.11 12.24 -21.83
CA GLU A 195 -2.23 13.41 -22.70
C GLU A 195 -1.72 14.68 -22.02
N GLU A 196 -1.94 14.84 -20.72
CA GLU A 196 -1.53 16.04 -19.98
C GLU A 196 -0.01 16.22 -19.93
N MET A 197 0.74 15.12 -19.91
CA MET A 197 2.21 15.13 -19.86
C MET A 197 2.86 14.89 -21.23
N HIS A 198 2.11 14.45 -22.23
CA HIS A 198 2.63 13.91 -23.49
C HIS A 198 3.69 12.81 -23.25
N LYS A 199 3.35 11.84 -22.35
CA LYS A 199 4.25 10.74 -21.95
C LYS A 199 3.52 9.42 -21.86
N TRP A 200 4.24 8.32 -22.10
CA TRP A 200 3.81 6.97 -21.81
C TRP A 200 4.12 6.64 -20.36
N VAL A 201 3.12 6.15 -19.63
CA VAL A 201 3.22 5.74 -18.22
C VAL A 201 3.19 4.22 -18.14
N LEU A 202 4.07 3.62 -17.36
CA LEU A 202 3.99 2.18 -17.08
C LEU A 202 2.76 1.88 -16.22
N THR A 203 1.92 0.97 -16.71
CA THR A 203 0.67 0.53 -16.08
C THR A 203 0.57 -0.99 -16.15
N THR A 204 1.16 -1.66 -15.16
CA THR A 204 1.22 -3.13 -15.13
C THR A 204 -0.18 -3.78 -15.06
N PHE A 205 -1.15 -3.09 -14.44
CA PHE A 205 -2.52 -3.58 -14.22
C PHE A 205 -3.53 -2.84 -15.09
N HIS A 206 -4.24 -1.86 -14.55
CA HIS A 206 -5.18 -1.05 -15.32
C HIS A 206 -4.55 0.30 -15.72
N ASP A 207 -5.08 0.95 -16.75
CA ASP A 207 -4.64 2.24 -17.26
C ASP A 207 -4.69 3.37 -16.22
N TYR A 208 -5.57 3.25 -15.22
CA TYR A 208 -5.69 4.16 -14.10
C TYR A 208 -4.83 3.78 -12.87
N GLN A 209 -3.98 2.74 -12.96
CA GLN A 209 -3.04 2.28 -11.93
C GLN A 209 -1.61 2.50 -12.40
N TRP A 210 -0.99 3.59 -11.94
CA TRP A 210 0.32 4.02 -12.38
C TRP A 210 1.43 3.43 -11.52
N ASP A 211 2.32 2.67 -12.13
CA ASP A 211 3.40 1.96 -11.44
C ASP A 211 4.43 2.94 -10.85
N LEU A 212 4.73 2.74 -9.57
CA LEU A 212 5.71 3.52 -8.83
C LEU A 212 7.14 3.11 -9.17
N ASN A 213 8.03 4.10 -9.24
CA ASN A 213 9.46 3.93 -9.52
C ASN A 213 10.25 3.74 -8.23
N TYR A 214 10.39 2.51 -7.76
CA TYR A 214 11.20 2.19 -6.57
C TYR A 214 12.71 2.30 -6.78
N ALA A 215 13.21 2.59 -7.97
CA ALA A 215 14.60 3.01 -8.13
C ALA A 215 14.84 4.43 -7.56
N ASN A 216 13.77 5.20 -7.34
CA ASN A 216 13.78 6.46 -6.62
C ASN A 216 13.58 6.22 -5.10
N PRO A 217 14.59 6.45 -4.24
CA PRO A 217 14.48 6.22 -2.80
C PRO A 217 13.38 7.05 -2.11
N ALA A 218 13.00 8.21 -2.67
CA ALA A 218 11.91 9.02 -2.13
C ALA A 218 10.56 8.29 -2.15
N VAL A 219 10.31 7.47 -3.18
CA VAL A 219 9.11 6.63 -3.26
C VAL A 219 9.07 5.63 -2.11
N PHE A 220 10.19 4.95 -1.84
CA PHE A 220 10.30 4.01 -0.72
C PHE A 220 10.05 4.71 0.63
N VAL A 221 10.64 5.89 0.82
CA VAL A 221 10.47 6.67 2.05
C VAL A 221 9.02 7.07 2.26
N ASP A 222 8.37 7.64 1.24
CA ASP A 222 6.98 8.11 1.36
C ASP A 222 5.98 6.94 1.55
N MET A 223 6.17 5.82 0.87
CA MET A 223 5.36 4.61 1.10
C MET A 223 5.57 4.05 2.51
N THR A 224 6.80 4.11 3.04
CA THR A 224 7.09 3.73 4.43
C THR A 224 6.37 4.64 5.43
N LYS A 225 6.30 5.95 5.17
CA LYS A 225 5.54 6.90 6.01
C LYS A 225 4.07 6.52 6.11
N SER A 226 3.45 6.18 4.98
CA SER A 226 2.04 5.77 4.96
C SER A 226 1.81 4.45 5.72
N ILE A 227 2.70 3.45 5.61
CA ILE A 227 2.62 2.24 6.44
C ILE A 227 2.72 2.58 7.93
N LEU A 228 3.67 3.43 8.32
CA LEU A 228 3.86 3.84 9.71
C LEU A 228 2.67 4.64 10.25
N HIS A 229 2.05 5.49 9.41
CA HIS A 229 0.82 6.19 9.74
C HIS A 229 -0.32 5.21 10.06
N LEU A 230 -0.59 4.25 9.19
CA LEU A 230 -1.62 3.24 9.38
C LEU A 230 -1.33 2.34 10.59
N ALA A 231 -0.05 1.97 10.81
CA ALA A 231 0.36 1.25 12.01
C ALA A 231 0.07 2.05 13.29
N ASN A 232 0.21 3.38 13.25
CA ASN A 232 -0.13 4.26 14.37
C ASN A 232 -1.65 4.43 14.58
N LEU A 233 -2.47 4.18 13.56
CA LEU A 233 -3.92 4.01 13.71
C LEU A 233 -4.30 2.65 14.31
N GLY A 234 -3.32 1.76 14.55
CA GLY A 234 -3.50 0.49 15.22
C GLY A 234 -3.64 -0.72 14.31
N VAL A 235 -3.34 -0.59 13.03
CA VAL A 235 -3.21 -1.74 12.11
C VAL A 235 -2.01 -2.59 12.56
N GLU A 236 -2.22 -3.90 12.74
CA GLU A 236 -1.21 -4.81 13.32
C GLU A 236 -0.49 -5.65 12.26
N VAL A 237 -1.15 -5.91 11.15
CA VAL A 237 -0.62 -6.72 10.03
C VAL A 237 -0.94 -6.02 8.73
N PHE A 238 -0.01 -6.08 7.76
CA PHE A 238 -0.24 -5.61 6.41
C PHE A 238 -0.15 -6.78 5.43
N ARG A 239 -1.15 -6.92 4.59
CA ARG A 239 -1.05 -7.76 3.40
C ARG A 239 -0.56 -6.86 2.27
N ILE A 240 0.69 -7.04 1.86
CA ILE A 240 1.28 -6.22 0.80
C ILE A 240 0.86 -6.77 -0.55
N ASP A 241 0.11 -5.96 -1.29
CA ASP A 241 -0.32 -6.30 -2.64
C ASP A 241 0.78 -6.08 -3.67
N ALA A 242 0.75 -6.91 -4.73
CA ALA A 242 1.59 -6.77 -5.94
C ALA A 242 3.11 -6.72 -5.70
N VAL A 243 3.61 -7.26 -4.57
CA VAL A 243 5.05 -7.29 -4.23
C VAL A 243 5.94 -7.80 -5.38
N PRO A 244 5.58 -8.87 -6.12
CA PRO A 244 6.41 -9.37 -7.21
C PRO A 244 6.72 -8.35 -8.32
N TYR A 245 5.93 -7.28 -8.42
CA TYR A 245 6.00 -6.30 -9.49
C TYR A 245 6.72 -4.99 -9.12
N ILE A 246 7.10 -4.80 -7.86
CA ILE A 246 7.58 -3.51 -7.33
C ILE A 246 8.81 -3.00 -8.08
N TRP A 247 9.79 -3.88 -8.39
CA TRP A 247 11.02 -3.47 -9.07
C TRP A 247 10.93 -3.67 -10.58
N LYS A 248 11.39 -2.66 -11.35
CA LYS A 248 11.38 -2.64 -12.80
C LYS A 248 12.82 -2.63 -13.35
N GLN A 249 13.10 -3.54 -14.27
CA GLN A 249 14.39 -3.58 -14.95
C GLN A 249 14.20 -4.00 -16.41
N LEU A 250 14.68 -3.16 -17.32
CA LEU A 250 14.60 -3.44 -18.75
C LEU A 250 15.28 -4.76 -19.11
N GLY A 251 14.67 -5.52 -20.03
CA GLY A 251 15.18 -6.83 -20.46
C GLY A 251 14.84 -7.99 -19.50
N THR A 252 14.05 -7.73 -18.46
CA THR A 252 13.53 -8.75 -17.54
C THR A 252 12.00 -8.85 -17.62
N THR A 253 11.41 -9.80 -16.90
CA THR A 253 9.94 -9.90 -16.76
C THR A 253 9.37 -8.88 -15.78
N CYS A 254 10.18 -8.08 -15.09
CA CYS A 254 9.79 -7.21 -13.97
C CYS A 254 8.96 -7.92 -12.90
N ARG A 255 9.22 -9.20 -12.67
CA ARG A 255 8.55 -10.01 -11.64
C ARG A 255 9.57 -10.77 -10.80
N ASN A 256 9.40 -10.72 -9.48
CA ASN A 256 10.25 -11.41 -8.50
C ASN A 256 11.75 -11.10 -8.69
N LEU A 257 12.08 -9.86 -8.99
CA LEU A 257 13.47 -9.43 -9.05
C LEU A 257 14.07 -9.37 -7.64
N PRO A 258 15.40 -9.57 -7.47
CA PRO A 258 16.02 -9.75 -6.15
C PRO A 258 16.08 -8.47 -5.30
N GLN A 259 15.87 -7.30 -5.88
CA GLN A 259 15.78 -6.01 -5.17
C GLN A 259 14.50 -5.93 -4.33
#